data_03ae51bde655403506e6a74d2ad53b7c
#
_entry.id   03ae51bde655403506e6a74d2ad53b7c
#
_cell.length_a   1.000
_cell.length_b   1.000
_cell.length_c   1.000
_cell.angle_alpha   90.00
_cell.angle_beta   90.00
_cell.angle_gamma   90.00
#
_symmetry.space_group_name_H-M   'P 1'
#
loop_
_entity.id
_entity.type
_entity.pdbx_description
1 polymer ?
#
loop_
_entity_poly.entity_id
_entity_poly.type
_entity_poly.pdbx_seq_one_letter_code
_entity_poly.pdbx_strand_id
1 'polypeptide(L)'
;MMALPNLAETQLAEAIRLNGHPGFEQALASFLRATCAPDNLIILAYRSAGPPLVLYRQTDHPQVFSELNRTYLAGAYRLDPFYDLHLRRASAGAYRIQDI
;
A
#
# COMPACT_ATOMS: atom_id res chain seq x y z
N MET A 1 -21.76 -8.41 27.73
CA MET A 1 -22.22 -7.61 26.60
C MET A 1 -21.10 -7.46 25.60
N MET A 2 -21.39 -7.73 24.34
CA MET A 2 -20.40 -7.63 23.27
C MET A 2 -20.34 -6.20 22.77
N ALA A 3 -19.13 -5.61 22.74
CA ALA A 3 -18.95 -4.28 22.16
C ALA A 3 -19.15 -4.32 20.65
N LEU A 4 -19.70 -3.25 20.07
CA LEU A 4 -19.76 -3.11 18.63
C LEU A 4 -18.36 -2.86 18.08
N PRO A 5 -18.01 -3.43 16.93
CA PRO A 5 -16.72 -3.13 16.29
C PRO A 5 -16.60 -1.64 15.99
N ASN A 6 -15.42 -1.08 16.16
CA ASN A 6 -15.18 0.28 15.70
C ASN A 6 -15.00 0.30 14.17
N LEU A 7 -14.89 1.50 13.60
CA LEU A 7 -14.76 1.63 12.15
C LEU A 7 -13.54 0.88 11.60
N ALA A 8 -12.40 0.95 12.29
CA ALA A 8 -11.19 0.27 11.84
C ALA A 8 -11.37 -1.25 11.80
N GLU A 9 -12.01 -1.82 12.83
CA GLU A 9 -12.29 -3.26 12.88
C GLU A 9 -13.23 -3.68 11.74
N THR A 10 -14.26 -2.88 11.48
CA THR A 10 -15.20 -3.14 10.39
C THR A 10 -14.47 -3.11 9.04
N GLN A 11 -13.60 -2.12 8.83
CA GLN A 11 -12.84 -2.00 7.58
C GLN A 11 -11.83 -3.14 7.43
N LEU A 12 -11.19 -3.57 8.53
CA LEU A 12 -10.28 -4.71 8.48
C LEU A 12 -11.02 -5.99 8.08
N ALA A 13 -12.18 -6.23 8.69
CA ALA A 13 -12.99 -7.40 8.35
C ALA A 13 -13.38 -7.41 6.88
N GLU A 14 -13.75 -6.25 6.33
CA GLU A 14 -14.08 -6.12 4.91
C GLU A 14 -12.86 -6.40 4.02
N ALA A 15 -11.69 -5.89 4.37
CA ALA A 15 -10.47 -6.16 3.62
C ALA A 15 -10.12 -7.64 3.62
N ILE A 16 -10.26 -8.31 4.77
CA ILE A 16 -10.04 -9.75 4.87
C ILE A 16 -11.02 -10.51 3.98
N ARG A 17 -12.28 -10.13 4.02
CA ARG A 17 -13.33 -10.77 3.21
C ARG A 17 -13.04 -10.64 1.71
N LEU A 18 -12.49 -9.49 1.29
CA LEU A 18 -12.24 -9.20 -0.12
C LEU A 18 -10.84 -9.63 -0.60
N ASN A 19 -10.01 -10.22 0.26
CA ASN A 19 -8.69 -10.65 -0.14
C ASN A 19 -8.76 -11.61 -1.33
N GLY A 20 -8.06 -11.28 -2.42
CA GLY A 20 -8.10 -12.05 -3.65
C GLY A 20 -9.30 -11.75 -4.55
N HIS A 21 -10.13 -10.77 -4.21
CA HIS A 21 -11.33 -10.39 -4.94
C HIS A 21 -11.30 -8.91 -5.34
N PRO A 22 -12.11 -8.50 -6.34
CA PRO A 22 -12.23 -7.09 -6.68
C PRO A 22 -12.64 -6.25 -5.47
N GLY A 23 -12.04 -5.06 -5.34
CA GLY A 23 -12.33 -4.15 -4.23
C GLY A 23 -11.43 -4.32 -3.02
N PHE A 24 -10.51 -5.30 -3.03
CA PHE A 24 -9.61 -5.52 -1.90
C PHE A 24 -8.74 -4.29 -1.61
N GLU A 25 -8.11 -3.71 -2.62
CA GLU A 25 -7.20 -2.58 -2.43
C GLU A 25 -7.93 -1.38 -1.83
N GLN A 26 -9.15 -1.13 -2.27
CA GLN A 26 -9.96 -0.04 -1.73
C GLN A 26 -10.37 -0.31 -0.28
N ALA A 27 -10.72 -1.55 0.05
CA ALA A 27 -11.06 -1.92 1.42
C ALA A 27 -9.85 -1.80 2.34
N LEU A 28 -8.67 -2.23 1.88
CA LEU A 28 -7.42 -2.09 2.62
C LEU A 28 -7.09 -0.61 2.85
N ALA A 29 -7.25 0.22 1.82
CA ALA A 29 -7.03 1.65 1.94
C ALA A 29 -7.98 2.29 2.96
N SER A 30 -9.24 1.87 2.98
CA SER A 30 -10.22 2.36 3.96
C SER A 30 -9.83 1.99 5.39
N PHE A 31 -9.33 0.78 5.60
CA PHE A 31 -8.82 0.36 6.90
C PHE A 31 -7.61 1.23 7.32
N LEU A 32 -6.66 1.46 6.43
CA LEU A 32 -5.50 2.28 6.75
C LEU A 32 -5.88 3.72 7.08
N ARG A 33 -6.85 4.29 6.35
CA ARG A 33 -7.37 5.63 6.67
C ARG A 33 -8.04 5.68 8.04
N ALA A 34 -8.73 4.61 8.42
CA ALA A 34 -9.41 4.56 9.71
C ALA A 34 -8.44 4.39 10.89
N THR A 35 -7.25 3.83 10.65
CA THR A 35 -6.28 3.54 11.71
C THR A 35 -5.22 4.62 11.86
N CYS A 36 -4.62 5.10 10.78
CA CYS A 36 -3.47 5.99 10.84
C CYS A 36 -3.62 7.26 10.01
N ALA A 37 -4.72 7.42 9.30
CA ALA A 37 -5.04 8.63 8.52
C ALA A 37 -3.83 9.14 7.72
N PRO A 38 -3.25 8.34 6.81
CA PRO A 38 -2.07 8.76 6.07
C PRO A 38 -2.39 9.94 5.15
N ASP A 39 -1.42 10.85 5.00
CA ASP A 39 -1.55 11.97 4.06
C ASP A 39 -1.54 11.46 2.62
N ASN A 40 -0.72 10.46 2.36
CA ASN A 40 -0.58 9.86 1.03
C ASN A 40 -0.56 8.35 1.20
N LEU A 41 -1.19 7.65 0.27
CA LEU A 41 -1.25 6.19 0.29
C LEU A 41 -1.09 5.66 -1.11
N ILE A 42 -0.18 4.72 -1.28
CA ILE A 42 -0.02 3.98 -2.52
C ILE A 42 0.10 2.49 -2.20
N ILE A 43 -0.56 1.67 -3.00
CA ILE A 43 -0.42 0.21 -2.91
C ILE A 43 0.21 -0.26 -4.21
N LEU A 44 1.38 -0.89 -4.08
CA LEU A 44 2.15 -1.40 -5.20
C LEU A 44 2.23 -2.92 -5.11
N ALA A 45 2.25 -3.58 -6.25
CA ALA A 45 2.57 -4.99 -6.36
C ALA A 45 3.90 -5.13 -7.10
N TYR A 46 4.94 -5.56 -6.39
CA TYR A 46 6.21 -5.86 -7.02
C TYR A 46 6.12 -7.19 -7.77
N ARG A 47 6.74 -7.21 -8.93
CA ARG A 47 6.75 -8.38 -9.80
C ARG A 47 8.13 -9.00 -9.83
N SER A 48 8.23 -10.25 -10.33
CA SER A 48 9.53 -10.93 -10.49
C SER A 48 10.43 -10.20 -11.48
N ALA A 49 9.86 -9.46 -12.43
CA ALA A 49 10.59 -8.66 -13.41
C ALA A 49 9.75 -7.46 -13.82
N GLY A 50 10.44 -6.37 -14.13
CA GLY A 50 9.81 -5.14 -14.57
C GLY A 50 9.33 -4.24 -13.44
N PRO A 51 8.75 -3.09 -13.77
CA PRO A 51 8.30 -2.13 -12.77
C PRO A 51 7.10 -2.65 -11.97
N PRO A 52 6.90 -2.15 -10.74
CA PRO A 52 5.73 -2.55 -9.95
C PRO A 52 4.43 -2.09 -10.60
N LEU A 53 3.35 -2.81 -10.27
CA LEU A 53 2.00 -2.40 -10.63
C LEU A 53 1.44 -1.47 -9.56
N VAL A 54 0.81 -0.38 -9.97
CA VAL A 54 0.09 0.50 -9.05
C VAL A 54 -1.33 -0.03 -8.92
N LEU A 55 -1.66 -0.56 -7.75
CA LEU A 55 -2.98 -1.12 -7.48
C LEU A 55 -3.95 -0.08 -6.94
N TYR A 56 -3.45 0.91 -6.20
CA TYR A 56 -4.26 1.95 -5.60
C TYR A 56 -3.37 3.14 -5.23
N ARG A 57 -3.89 4.34 -5.40
CA ARG A 57 -3.22 5.55 -4.94
C ARG A 57 -4.24 6.57 -4.47
N GLN A 58 -3.89 7.30 -3.43
CA GLN A 58 -4.72 8.37 -2.89
C GLN A 58 -3.85 9.47 -2.30
N THR A 59 -4.18 10.70 -2.60
CA THR A 59 -3.53 11.87 -2.03
C THR A 59 -4.47 13.07 -2.14
N ASP A 60 -4.36 13.98 -1.16
CA ASP A 60 -4.98 15.30 -1.27
C ASP A 60 -4.08 16.30 -2.02
N HIS A 61 -2.86 15.86 -2.39
CA HIS A 61 -1.86 16.66 -3.08
C HIS A 61 -1.43 15.93 -4.36
N PRO A 62 -2.15 16.12 -5.47
CA PRO A 62 -1.90 15.34 -6.70
C PRO A 62 -0.45 15.37 -7.19
N GLN A 63 0.29 16.44 -6.92
CA GLN A 63 1.68 16.56 -7.30
C GLN A 63 2.61 15.53 -6.64
N VAL A 64 2.18 14.91 -5.52
CA VAL A 64 2.97 13.89 -4.83
C VAL A 64 3.28 12.71 -5.74
N PHE A 65 2.31 12.34 -6.60
CA PHE A 65 2.50 11.21 -7.52
C PHE A 65 2.77 11.66 -8.96
N SER A 66 3.07 12.96 -9.19
CA SER A 66 3.26 13.48 -10.55
C SER A 66 4.44 12.82 -11.28
N GLU A 67 5.47 12.39 -10.55
CA GLU A 67 6.64 11.74 -11.12
C GLU A 67 6.53 10.20 -11.09
N LEU A 68 5.40 9.64 -10.65
CA LEU A 68 5.27 8.19 -10.47
C LEU A 68 5.54 7.45 -11.79
N ASN A 69 4.82 7.80 -12.86
CA ASN A 69 5.00 7.13 -14.15
C ASN A 69 6.31 7.53 -14.82
N ARG A 70 6.66 8.82 -14.77
CA ARG A 70 7.78 9.36 -15.54
C ARG A 70 9.12 8.96 -14.95
N THR A 71 9.23 8.87 -13.63
CA THR A 71 10.49 8.64 -12.94
C THR A 71 10.52 7.28 -12.24
N TYR A 72 9.58 7.05 -11.32
CA TYR A 72 9.62 5.86 -10.47
C TYR A 72 9.41 4.58 -11.29
N LEU A 73 8.31 4.50 -12.02
CA LEU A 73 7.99 3.31 -12.80
C LEU A 73 8.88 3.15 -14.03
N ALA A 74 9.52 4.24 -14.49
CA ALA A 74 10.47 4.17 -15.62
C ALA A 74 11.83 3.58 -15.22
N GLY A 75 12.12 3.48 -13.93
CA GLY A 75 13.38 2.86 -13.50
C GLY A 75 13.82 3.17 -12.09
N ALA A 76 13.42 4.31 -11.51
CA ALA A 76 13.89 4.71 -10.19
C ALA A 76 13.40 3.76 -9.07
N TYR A 77 12.38 2.94 -9.31
CA TYR A 77 11.94 1.93 -8.34
C TYR A 77 13.07 0.99 -7.94
N ARG A 78 14.07 0.80 -8.79
CA ARG A 78 15.24 -0.05 -8.50
C ARG A 78 16.10 0.51 -7.37
N LEU A 79 15.98 1.79 -7.08
CA LEU A 79 16.70 2.47 -6.00
C LEU A 79 15.88 2.56 -4.72
N ASP A 80 14.62 2.11 -4.76
CA ASP A 80 13.73 2.15 -3.61
C ASP A 80 14.13 1.07 -2.60
N PRO A 81 14.39 1.41 -1.33
CA PRO A 81 14.70 0.41 -0.30
C PRO A 81 13.64 -0.68 -0.16
N PHE A 82 12.37 -0.36 -0.38
CA PHE A 82 11.29 -1.36 -0.33
C PHE A 82 11.39 -2.36 -1.48
N TYR A 83 11.85 -1.92 -2.66
CA TYR A 83 12.11 -2.83 -3.75
C TYR A 83 13.24 -3.81 -3.40
N ASP A 84 14.27 -3.34 -2.70
CA ASP A 84 15.34 -4.20 -2.21
C ASP A 84 14.82 -5.25 -1.22
N LEU A 85 13.90 -4.87 -0.32
CA LEU A 85 13.24 -5.84 0.57
C LEU A 85 12.53 -6.92 -0.24
N HIS A 86 11.85 -6.54 -1.32
CA HIS A 86 11.18 -7.49 -2.20
C HIS A 86 12.18 -8.47 -2.82
N LEU A 87 13.30 -7.96 -3.35
CA LEU A 87 14.32 -8.81 -3.98
C LEU A 87 14.94 -9.79 -2.98
N ARG A 88 15.13 -9.37 -1.74
CA ARG A 88 15.69 -10.21 -0.68
C ARG A 88 14.66 -11.14 -0.04
N ARG A 89 13.42 -11.10 -0.49
CA ARG A 89 12.32 -11.88 0.07
C ARG A 89 12.17 -11.68 1.57
N ALA A 90 12.23 -10.41 2.00
CA ALA A 90 12.04 -10.06 3.40
C ALA A 90 10.68 -10.53 3.90
N SER A 91 10.59 -10.82 5.20
CA SER A 91 9.35 -11.27 5.83
C SER A 91 8.27 -10.21 5.71
N ALA A 92 7.02 -10.65 5.58
CA ALA A 92 5.89 -9.73 5.61
C ALA A 92 5.86 -9.01 6.96
N GLY A 93 5.54 -7.72 6.94
CA GLY A 93 5.49 -6.91 8.14
C GLY A 93 5.49 -5.43 7.83
N ALA A 94 5.54 -4.62 8.87
CA ALA A 94 5.62 -3.18 8.77
C ALA A 94 7.08 -2.75 8.86
N TYR A 95 7.49 -1.87 7.95
CA TYR A 95 8.85 -1.34 7.89
C TYR A 95 8.80 0.18 7.78
N ARG A 96 9.65 0.88 8.53
CA ARG A 96 9.87 2.30 8.33
C ARG A 96 11.09 2.48 7.44
N ILE A 97 11.05 3.48 6.55
CA ILE A 97 12.15 3.67 5.60
C ILE A 97 13.49 3.90 6.30
N GLN A 98 13.47 4.57 7.46
CA GLN A 98 14.70 4.81 8.23
C GLN A 98 15.27 3.55 8.88
N ASP A 99 14.53 2.45 8.89
CA ASP A 99 14.97 1.18 9.48
C ASP A 99 15.48 0.19 8.44
N ILE A 100 15.52 0.59 7.17
CA ILE A 100 15.94 -0.28 6.07
C ILE A 100 17.39 0.04 5.67
#